data_330624e6a4c7b8247c288a437bb0f4f6
#
_entry.id   330624e6a4c7b8247c288a437bb0f4f6
#
_cell.length_a   1.000
_cell.length_b   1.000
_cell.length_c   1.000
_cell.angle_alpha   90.00
_cell.angle_beta   90.00
_cell.angle_gamma   90.00
#
_symmetry.space_group_name_H-M   'P 1'
#
loop_
_entity.id
_entity.type
_entity.pdbx_description
1 polymer ?
#
loop_
_entity_poly.entity_id
_entity_poly.type
_entity_poly.pdbx_seq_one_letter_code
_entity_poly.pdbx_strand_id
1 'polypeptide(L)'
;MNSNDIDNFKSHFAFETVDKVSGDPETTEFKRRARLHQSLWREKMNFPIGSQPMLVKQGEPSRPLGSRMELSFAKETGANFLSDSIRSAVSDRLQNPQRHQTLNEHRLFGDLLSSMPMCFNLFGTLSADLELANISVHSWWPDVPGKVGAVHFEWSPGRSIPGLYLENRSAFDVAFELELENGGRGILGVETKYHEDCKAEAIPSTERCNRYTKVSCVSNTFIDNANDEIIGTDLQQIWLDHLLALSILQERPQKWSWSKFVLVHPAKNSSYQRAIDRYKKCLKSNESFEVSTIESLLEKGVLEKNFSLAFTERYLW
;
A
#
# COMPACT_ATOMS: atom_id res chain seq x y z
N MET A 1 3.09 25.68 -14.09
CA MET A 1 3.58 24.96 -15.26
C MET A 1 3.61 25.92 -16.46
N ASN A 2 4.68 25.90 -17.22
CA ASN A 2 4.74 26.66 -18.47
C ASN A 2 4.07 25.84 -19.62
N SER A 3 3.83 26.46 -20.80
CA SER A 3 3.16 25.79 -21.92
C SER A 3 3.93 24.55 -22.41
N ASN A 4 5.28 24.60 -22.39
CA ASN A 4 6.14 23.49 -22.81
C ASN A 4 5.98 22.27 -21.89
N ASP A 5 5.76 22.47 -20.59
CA ASP A 5 5.52 21.38 -19.65
C ASP A 5 4.20 20.67 -19.95
N ILE A 6 3.13 21.45 -20.26
CA ILE A 6 1.81 20.92 -20.56
C ILE A 6 1.84 20.06 -21.83
N ASP A 7 2.55 20.53 -22.88
CA ASP A 7 2.66 19.79 -24.13
C ASP A 7 3.49 18.51 -23.95
N ASN A 8 4.53 18.53 -23.14
CA ASN A 8 5.28 17.32 -22.79
C ASN A 8 4.38 16.27 -22.09
N PHE A 9 3.55 16.68 -21.13
CA PHE A 9 2.62 15.73 -20.48
C PHE A 9 1.61 15.15 -21.47
N LYS A 10 1.06 15.97 -22.36
CA LYS A 10 0.07 15.52 -23.35
C LYS A 10 0.67 14.55 -24.38
N SER A 11 1.91 14.78 -24.83
CA SER A 11 2.59 13.92 -25.81
C SER A 11 2.79 12.49 -25.30
N HIS A 12 2.88 12.32 -23.98
CA HIS A 12 2.99 11.01 -23.30
C HIS A 12 1.66 10.51 -22.73
N PHE A 13 0.53 11.08 -23.13
CA PHE A 13 -0.80 10.75 -22.59
C PHE A 13 -0.90 10.83 -21.07
N ALA A 14 -0.12 11.68 -20.45
CA ALA A 14 -0.18 12.02 -19.03
C ALA A 14 -1.08 13.25 -18.86
N PHE A 15 -2.40 13.03 -18.66
CA PHE A 15 -3.39 14.11 -18.66
C PHE A 15 -3.62 14.69 -17.28
N GLU A 16 -3.40 15.99 -17.16
CA GLU A 16 -3.54 16.76 -15.93
C GLU A 16 -4.94 16.73 -15.30
N THR A 17 -5.99 16.65 -16.12
CA THR A 17 -7.38 16.67 -15.62
C THR A 17 -7.75 15.46 -14.77
N VAL A 18 -7.02 14.34 -14.89
CA VAL A 18 -7.23 13.12 -14.10
C VAL A 18 -6.50 13.19 -12.76
N ASP A 19 -5.60 14.16 -12.60
CA ASP A 19 -4.71 14.30 -11.45
C ASP A 19 -5.08 15.45 -10.53
N LYS A 20 -6.22 16.08 -10.75
CA LYS A 20 -6.68 17.17 -9.88
C LYS A 20 -6.94 16.66 -8.48
N VAL A 21 -6.08 17.08 -7.57
CA VAL A 21 -6.31 17.00 -6.14
C VAL A 21 -6.61 18.41 -5.66
N SER A 22 -7.75 18.60 -5.03
CA SER A 22 -8.10 19.89 -4.46
C SER A 22 -7.14 20.21 -3.30
N GLY A 23 -6.42 21.29 -3.38
CA GLY A 23 -5.89 21.99 -2.23
C GLY A 23 -4.40 21.84 -1.91
N ASP A 24 -3.65 20.89 -2.48
CA ASP A 24 -2.23 20.73 -2.20
C ASP A 24 -1.35 20.77 -3.47
N PRO A 25 -0.61 21.87 -3.71
CA PRO A 25 0.22 22.00 -4.91
C PRO A 25 1.35 20.97 -4.99
N GLU A 26 1.98 20.63 -3.87
CA GLU A 26 3.09 19.66 -3.86
C GLU A 26 2.58 18.25 -4.16
N THR A 27 1.50 17.84 -3.53
CA THR A 27 0.86 16.54 -3.80
C THR A 27 0.42 16.43 -5.24
N THR A 28 -0.17 17.50 -5.78
CA THR A 28 -0.56 17.56 -7.19
C THR A 28 0.65 17.45 -8.12
N GLU A 29 1.76 18.11 -7.78
CA GLU A 29 3.00 18.00 -8.55
C GLU A 29 3.57 16.58 -8.50
N PHE A 30 3.62 15.97 -7.32
CA PHE A 30 4.08 14.59 -7.18
C PHE A 30 3.26 13.63 -8.04
N LYS A 31 1.93 13.72 -8.01
CA LYS A 31 1.06 12.87 -8.82
C LYS A 31 1.27 13.06 -10.32
N ARG A 32 1.40 14.30 -10.78
CA ARG A 32 1.69 14.58 -12.19
C ARG A 32 3.02 13.97 -12.61
N ARG A 33 4.07 14.15 -11.80
CA ARG A 33 5.39 13.59 -12.07
C ARG A 33 5.36 12.06 -12.07
N ALA A 34 4.69 11.44 -11.10
CA ALA A 34 4.50 10.00 -11.07
C ALA A 34 3.81 9.49 -12.34
N ARG A 35 2.77 10.17 -12.80
CA ARG A 35 2.06 9.81 -14.03
C ARG A 35 2.95 9.92 -15.26
N LEU A 36 3.68 11.02 -15.41
CA LEU A 36 4.62 11.20 -16.52
C LEU A 36 5.72 10.13 -16.48
N HIS A 37 6.30 9.91 -15.30
CA HIS A 37 7.35 8.91 -15.10
C HIS A 37 6.90 7.51 -15.53
N GLN A 38 5.71 7.08 -15.10
CA GLN A 38 5.15 5.78 -15.48
C GLN A 38 4.81 5.71 -16.98
N SER A 39 4.38 6.82 -17.58
CA SER A 39 4.13 6.88 -19.03
C SER A 39 5.43 6.70 -19.82
N LEU A 40 6.49 7.40 -19.45
CA LEU A 40 7.83 7.29 -20.04
C LEU A 40 8.44 5.90 -19.85
N TRP A 41 8.27 5.33 -18.64
CA TRP A 41 8.74 3.96 -18.39
C TRP A 41 8.03 2.95 -19.29
N ARG A 42 6.70 3.02 -19.44
CA ARG A 42 5.94 2.16 -20.35
C ARG A 42 6.45 2.27 -21.78
N GLU A 43 6.68 3.50 -22.25
CA GLU A 43 7.18 3.77 -23.61
C GLU A 43 8.60 3.22 -23.80
N LYS A 44 9.49 3.41 -22.82
CA LYS A 44 10.85 2.85 -22.83
C LYS A 44 10.83 1.32 -22.97
N MET A 45 9.87 0.67 -22.31
CA MET A 45 9.67 -0.78 -22.38
C MET A 45 8.95 -1.25 -23.64
N ASN A 46 8.51 -0.33 -24.51
CA ASN A 46 7.68 -0.60 -25.69
C ASN A 46 6.38 -1.36 -25.37
N PHE A 47 5.79 -1.13 -24.20
CA PHE A 47 4.55 -1.75 -23.83
C PHE A 47 3.33 -1.00 -24.42
N PRO A 48 2.30 -1.72 -24.92
CA PRO A 48 1.13 -1.10 -25.51
C PRO A 48 0.36 -0.26 -24.48
N ILE A 49 -0.11 0.90 -24.94
CA ILE A 49 -0.85 1.84 -24.11
C ILE A 49 -2.25 1.29 -23.79
N GLY A 50 -2.64 1.37 -22.54
CA GLY A 50 -3.99 1.07 -22.09
C GLY A 50 -4.89 2.29 -22.02
N SER A 51 -6.15 2.04 -21.70
CA SER A 51 -7.16 3.08 -21.59
C SER A 51 -7.66 3.23 -20.14
N GLN A 52 -8.27 4.37 -19.85
CA GLN A 52 -8.99 4.56 -18.61
C GLN A 52 -10.05 3.46 -18.46
N PRO A 53 -10.07 2.70 -17.37
CA PRO A 53 -11.14 1.74 -17.12
C PRO A 53 -12.46 2.50 -17.02
N MET A 54 -13.53 1.89 -17.52
CA MET A 54 -14.88 2.49 -17.57
C MET A 54 -15.46 2.76 -16.15
N LEU A 55 -14.94 3.79 -15.50
CA LEU A 55 -15.73 4.64 -14.62
C LEU A 55 -16.21 5.86 -15.40
N VAL A 56 -16.44 5.66 -16.68
CA VAL A 56 -16.97 6.66 -17.57
C VAL A 56 -18.39 6.95 -17.08
N LYS A 57 -18.59 8.16 -16.57
CA LYS A 57 -19.93 8.74 -16.55
C LYS A 57 -20.50 8.50 -17.94
N GLN A 58 -21.65 7.87 -18.00
CA GLN A 58 -22.32 7.48 -19.25
C GLN A 58 -22.08 8.51 -20.36
N GLY A 59 -21.41 8.12 -21.42
CA GLY A 59 -21.24 8.91 -22.64
C GLY A 59 -19.86 9.47 -22.94
N GLU A 60 -18.85 9.37 -22.05
CA GLU A 60 -17.50 9.80 -22.42
C GLU A 60 -16.71 8.66 -23.07
N PRO A 61 -16.02 8.90 -24.20
CA PRO A 61 -15.20 7.87 -24.83
C PRO A 61 -14.03 7.49 -23.92
N SER A 62 -13.69 6.20 -23.88
CA SER A 62 -12.46 5.72 -23.27
C SER A 62 -11.28 6.42 -23.93
N ARG A 63 -10.39 7.02 -23.11
CA ARG A 63 -9.18 7.66 -23.64
C ARG A 63 -7.94 6.87 -23.25
N PRO A 64 -6.91 6.84 -24.12
CA PRO A 64 -5.64 6.25 -23.76
C PRO A 64 -5.00 7.03 -22.61
N LEU A 65 -4.36 6.30 -21.68
CA LEU A 65 -3.59 6.87 -20.58
C LEU A 65 -2.18 6.27 -20.59
N GLY A 66 -1.16 7.14 -20.63
CA GLY A 66 0.23 6.72 -20.71
C GLY A 66 0.69 5.88 -19.52
N SER A 67 0.10 6.12 -18.35
CA SER A 67 0.34 5.36 -17.11
C SER A 67 -0.45 4.04 -17.02
N ARG A 68 -1.01 3.56 -18.16
CA ARG A 68 -1.69 2.27 -18.22
C ARG A 68 -1.17 1.42 -19.37
N MET A 69 -1.08 0.13 -19.11
CA MET A 69 -0.85 -0.87 -20.15
C MET A 69 -2.19 -1.43 -20.65
N GLU A 70 -2.19 -1.85 -21.91
CA GLU A 70 -3.30 -2.63 -22.47
C GLU A 70 -3.50 -3.90 -21.61
N LEU A 71 -4.74 -4.15 -21.19
CA LEU A 71 -5.01 -5.12 -20.13
C LEU A 71 -4.76 -6.56 -20.56
N SER A 72 -5.11 -6.94 -21.80
CA SER A 72 -4.90 -8.32 -22.28
C SER A 72 -3.41 -8.61 -22.38
N PHE A 73 -2.63 -7.71 -22.96
CA PHE A 73 -1.18 -7.80 -23.00
C PHE A 73 -0.58 -7.94 -21.59
N ALA A 74 -0.99 -7.06 -20.67
CA ALA A 74 -0.45 -7.05 -19.32
C ALA A 74 -0.77 -8.32 -18.53
N LYS A 75 -1.96 -8.91 -18.74
CA LYS A 75 -2.35 -10.19 -18.14
C LYS A 75 -1.60 -11.38 -18.74
N GLU A 76 -1.44 -11.41 -20.05
CA GLU A 76 -0.77 -12.49 -20.76
C GLU A 76 0.73 -12.53 -20.44
N THR A 77 1.37 -11.37 -20.40
CA THR A 77 2.83 -11.27 -20.21
C THR A 77 3.27 -11.11 -18.78
N GLY A 78 2.38 -10.67 -17.88
CA GLY A 78 2.75 -10.24 -16.54
C GLY A 78 3.70 -9.04 -16.52
N ALA A 79 3.69 -8.20 -17.57
CA ALA A 79 4.63 -7.10 -17.78
C ALA A 79 4.65 -6.04 -16.66
N ASN A 80 3.60 -6.01 -15.81
CA ASN A 80 3.55 -5.15 -14.62
C ASN A 80 4.43 -5.66 -13.47
N PHE A 81 5.02 -6.84 -13.58
CA PHE A 81 5.83 -7.48 -12.51
C PHE A 81 7.28 -7.67 -12.95
N LEU A 82 8.21 -7.31 -12.07
CA LEU A 82 9.62 -7.17 -12.38
C LEU A 82 10.38 -8.51 -12.47
N SER A 83 9.81 -9.61 -11.97
CA SER A 83 10.44 -10.94 -12.03
C SER A 83 9.42 -12.07 -12.10
N ASP A 84 9.88 -13.28 -12.46
CA ASP A 84 9.03 -14.48 -12.49
C ASP A 84 8.54 -14.90 -11.11
N SER A 85 9.36 -14.76 -10.08
CA SER A 85 8.96 -15.05 -8.70
C SER A 85 7.82 -14.15 -8.24
N ILE A 86 7.82 -12.87 -8.63
CA ILE A 86 6.72 -11.94 -8.35
C ILE A 86 5.46 -12.35 -9.13
N ARG A 87 5.59 -12.73 -10.41
CA ARG A 87 4.47 -13.24 -11.22
C ARG A 87 3.85 -14.48 -10.57
N SER A 88 4.68 -15.38 -10.03
CA SER A 88 4.21 -16.56 -9.29
C SER A 88 3.44 -16.17 -8.04
N ALA A 89 3.94 -15.24 -7.22
CA ALA A 89 3.25 -14.75 -6.02
C ALA A 89 1.88 -14.14 -6.35
N VAL A 90 1.78 -13.39 -7.45
CA VAL A 90 0.51 -12.83 -7.95
C VAL A 90 -0.43 -13.95 -8.39
N SER A 91 0.06 -14.93 -9.16
CA SER A 91 -0.72 -16.07 -9.62
C SER A 91 -1.28 -16.89 -8.45
N ASP A 92 -0.43 -17.21 -7.48
CA ASP A 92 -0.83 -17.96 -6.27
C ASP A 92 -1.93 -17.22 -5.50
N ARG A 93 -1.81 -15.89 -5.42
CA ARG A 93 -2.79 -15.07 -4.72
C ARG A 93 -4.12 -14.99 -5.47
N LEU A 94 -4.13 -14.96 -6.78
CA LEU A 94 -5.34 -14.98 -7.60
C LEU A 94 -6.03 -16.33 -7.56
N GLN A 95 -5.28 -17.44 -7.50
CA GLN A 95 -5.82 -18.80 -7.42
C GLN A 95 -6.39 -19.12 -6.03
N ASN A 96 -5.91 -18.47 -4.98
CA ASN A 96 -6.29 -18.69 -3.59
C ASN A 96 -6.96 -17.45 -2.96
N PRO A 97 -8.10 -16.95 -3.47
CA PRO A 97 -8.74 -15.74 -2.96
C PRO A 97 -9.28 -15.97 -1.54
N GLN A 98 -9.09 -15.00 -0.66
CA GLN A 98 -9.77 -15.01 0.64
C GLN A 98 -11.20 -14.52 0.51
N ARG A 99 -12.05 -14.90 1.48
CA ARG A 99 -13.42 -14.42 1.55
C ARG A 99 -13.46 -12.87 1.53
N HIS A 100 -14.32 -12.30 0.70
CA HIS A 100 -14.49 -10.86 0.51
C HIS A 100 -13.24 -10.10 0.02
N GLN A 101 -12.24 -10.81 -0.47
CA GLN A 101 -11.11 -10.21 -1.13
C GLN A 101 -11.48 -9.91 -2.59
N THR A 102 -11.06 -8.74 -3.03
CA THR A 102 -11.13 -8.33 -4.44
C THR A 102 -9.78 -7.81 -4.87
N LEU A 103 -9.03 -8.63 -5.61
CA LEU A 103 -7.91 -8.13 -6.39
C LEU A 103 -8.50 -7.55 -7.68
N ASN A 104 -8.45 -6.25 -7.82
CA ASN A 104 -8.93 -5.59 -9.03
C ASN A 104 -7.91 -5.79 -10.15
N GLU A 105 -8.20 -6.64 -11.12
CA GLU A 105 -7.29 -6.99 -12.21
C GLU A 105 -6.87 -5.78 -13.05
N HIS A 106 -7.75 -4.80 -13.28
CA HIS A 106 -7.38 -3.57 -13.98
C HIS A 106 -6.32 -2.77 -13.24
N ARG A 107 -6.38 -2.75 -11.88
CA ARG A 107 -5.34 -2.12 -11.06
C ARG A 107 -4.08 -2.96 -11.01
N LEU A 108 -4.22 -4.26 -10.84
CA LEU A 108 -3.11 -5.20 -10.65
C LEU A 108 -2.23 -5.32 -11.91
N PHE A 109 -2.86 -5.51 -13.08
CA PHE A 109 -2.13 -5.76 -14.32
C PHE A 109 -1.92 -4.50 -15.16
N GLY A 110 -2.92 -3.64 -15.28
CA GLY A 110 -2.90 -2.52 -16.23
C GLY A 110 -2.52 -1.17 -15.65
N ASP A 111 -2.60 -0.96 -14.33
CA ASP A 111 -2.37 0.36 -13.72
C ASP A 111 -0.95 0.49 -13.16
N LEU A 112 -0.11 1.27 -13.83
CA LEU A 112 1.27 1.50 -13.43
C LEU A 112 1.41 2.43 -12.21
N LEU A 113 0.35 3.16 -11.87
CA LEU A 113 0.30 4.04 -10.71
C LEU A 113 -0.24 3.36 -9.46
N SER A 114 -0.82 2.17 -9.59
CA SER A 114 -1.40 1.47 -8.44
C SER A 114 -0.34 0.99 -7.45
N SER A 115 -0.56 1.24 -6.16
CA SER A 115 0.25 0.68 -5.06
C SER A 115 0.16 -0.85 -5.00
N MET A 116 -0.95 -1.45 -5.46
CA MET A 116 -1.14 -2.90 -5.45
C MET A 116 -0.04 -3.68 -6.22
N PRO A 117 0.23 -3.45 -7.53
CA PRO A 117 1.36 -4.09 -8.20
C PRO A 117 2.71 -3.66 -7.64
N MET A 118 2.85 -2.43 -7.12
CA MET A 118 4.07 -1.99 -6.46
C MET A 118 4.37 -2.80 -5.20
N CYS A 119 3.36 -3.10 -4.39
CA CYS A 119 3.50 -3.97 -3.23
C CYS A 119 4.01 -5.36 -3.62
N PHE A 120 3.42 -5.99 -4.65
CA PHE A 120 3.92 -7.26 -5.16
C PHE A 120 5.35 -7.13 -5.71
N ASN A 121 5.67 -6.06 -6.42
CA ASN A 121 7.02 -5.83 -6.91
C ASN A 121 8.04 -5.66 -5.78
N LEU A 122 7.66 -5.04 -4.66
CA LEU A 122 8.60 -4.83 -3.54
C LEU A 122 8.77 -6.08 -2.67
N PHE A 123 7.70 -6.84 -2.45
CA PHE A 123 7.69 -7.93 -1.47
C PHE A 123 7.44 -9.32 -2.07
N GLY A 124 7.12 -9.43 -3.37
CA GLY A 124 6.67 -10.70 -3.98
C GLY A 124 7.70 -11.81 -3.95
N THR A 125 9.00 -11.49 -4.10
CA THR A 125 10.09 -12.45 -4.01
C THR A 125 10.18 -13.09 -2.63
N LEU A 126 9.79 -12.37 -1.58
CA LEU A 126 9.87 -12.81 -0.19
C LEU A 126 8.88 -13.93 0.15
N SER A 127 7.79 -14.05 -0.60
CA SER A 127 6.81 -15.11 -0.37
C SER A 127 7.32 -16.51 -0.76
N ALA A 128 8.26 -16.57 -1.69
CA ALA A 128 8.89 -17.81 -2.14
C ALA A 128 10.19 -18.15 -1.39
N ASP A 129 10.77 -17.17 -0.69
CA ASP A 129 12.04 -17.31 0.03
C ASP A 129 11.92 -16.70 1.44
N LEU A 130 11.56 -17.56 2.41
CA LEU A 130 11.37 -17.14 3.81
C LEU A 130 12.69 -16.77 4.50
N GLU A 131 13.83 -17.26 4.03
CA GLU A 131 15.13 -16.85 4.57
C GLU A 131 15.45 -15.43 4.14
N LEU A 132 15.26 -15.10 2.87
CA LEU A 132 15.37 -13.74 2.36
C LEU A 132 14.34 -12.82 3.04
N ALA A 133 13.10 -13.29 3.25
CA ALA A 133 12.08 -12.54 3.97
C ALA A 133 12.54 -12.21 5.40
N ASN A 134 13.11 -13.18 6.09
CA ASN A 134 13.61 -12.99 7.45
C ASN A 134 14.77 -11.98 7.50
N ILE A 135 15.76 -12.11 6.62
CA ILE A 135 16.87 -11.16 6.50
C ILE A 135 16.35 -9.74 6.19
N SER A 136 15.43 -9.64 5.24
CA SER A 136 14.86 -8.37 4.81
C SER A 136 14.08 -7.67 5.92
N VAL A 137 13.17 -8.38 6.58
CA VAL A 137 12.33 -7.85 7.66
C VAL A 137 13.20 -7.31 8.79
N HIS A 138 14.21 -8.05 9.25
CA HIS A 138 15.07 -7.60 10.34
C HIS A 138 16.05 -6.49 9.92
N SER A 139 16.46 -6.44 8.65
CA SER A 139 17.23 -5.30 8.15
C SER A 139 16.39 -4.03 8.06
N TRP A 140 15.16 -4.14 7.59
CA TRP A 140 14.26 -3.01 7.45
C TRP A 140 13.72 -2.51 8.80
N TRP A 141 13.36 -3.44 9.67
CA TRP A 141 12.68 -3.20 10.95
C TRP A 141 13.34 -4.05 12.06
N PRO A 142 14.47 -3.58 12.61
CA PRO A 142 15.28 -4.36 13.55
C PRO A 142 14.57 -4.77 14.85
N ASP A 143 13.52 -4.04 15.22
CA ASP A 143 12.74 -4.31 16.46
C ASP A 143 11.67 -5.40 16.27
N VAL A 144 11.52 -5.96 15.06
CA VAL A 144 10.58 -7.06 14.79
C VAL A 144 11.12 -8.34 15.42
N PRO A 145 10.35 -9.00 16.34
CA PRO A 145 10.83 -10.19 17.03
C PRO A 145 10.62 -11.47 16.21
N GLY A 146 11.35 -12.52 16.58
CA GLY A 146 11.15 -13.87 16.07
C GLY A 146 11.61 -14.05 14.62
N LYS A 147 10.98 -14.97 13.90
CA LYS A 147 11.29 -15.31 12.50
C LYS A 147 10.07 -15.22 11.62
N VAL A 148 10.25 -14.84 10.36
CA VAL A 148 9.19 -14.87 9.35
C VAL A 148 8.84 -16.32 9.02
N GLY A 149 7.62 -16.72 9.33
CA GLY A 149 7.07 -18.06 9.03
C GLY A 149 6.19 -18.10 7.78
N ALA A 150 5.60 -16.95 7.39
CA ALA A 150 4.81 -16.84 6.16
C ALA A 150 4.71 -15.38 5.70
N VAL A 151 4.49 -15.20 4.39
CA VAL A 151 4.24 -13.88 3.76
C VAL A 151 2.90 -13.96 3.03
N HIS A 152 2.00 -13.04 3.36
CA HIS A 152 0.64 -13.01 2.82
C HIS A 152 0.35 -11.67 2.15
N PHE A 153 -0.23 -11.68 0.95
CA PHE A 153 -0.67 -10.45 0.26
C PHE A 153 -2.16 -10.21 0.44
N GLU A 154 -2.56 -8.95 0.52
CA GLU A 154 -3.96 -8.57 0.71
C GLU A 154 -4.61 -9.34 1.88
N TRP A 155 -3.92 -9.40 2.98
CA TRP A 155 -4.29 -10.25 4.11
C TRP A 155 -5.10 -9.52 5.17
N SER A 156 -6.10 -10.21 5.70
CA SER A 156 -6.88 -9.75 6.84
C SER A 156 -7.16 -10.92 7.79
N PRO A 157 -7.13 -10.69 9.12
CA PRO A 157 -7.45 -11.75 10.08
C PRO A 157 -8.91 -12.21 10.00
N GLY A 158 -9.80 -11.36 9.50
CA GLY A 158 -11.22 -11.69 9.37
C GLY A 158 -12.02 -10.54 8.79
N ARG A 159 -12.14 -10.51 7.46
CA ARG A 159 -12.92 -9.46 6.76
C ARG A 159 -14.40 -9.60 7.03
N SER A 160 -15.03 -8.52 7.49
CA SER A 160 -16.48 -8.46 7.72
C SER A 160 -17.03 -9.60 8.61
N ILE A 161 -16.24 -10.15 9.53
CA ILE A 161 -16.74 -11.08 10.53
C ILE A 161 -17.46 -10.28 11.62
N PRO A 162 -18.76 -10.50 11.84
CA PRO A 162 -19.50 -9.75 12.85
C PRO A 162 -18.88 -9.89 14.25
N GLY A 163 -18.74 -8.76 14.93
CA GLY A 163 -18.23 -8.68 16.29
C GLY A 163 -16.72 -8.93 16.44
N LEU A 164 -15.97 -9.24 15.38
CA LEU A 164 -14.54 -9.50 15.46
C LEU A 164 -13.70 -8.44 14.72
N TYR A 165 -12.53 -8.18 15.25
CA TYR A 165 -11.57 -7.21 14.70
C TYR A 165 -12.23 -5.84 14.46
N LEU A 166 -12.10 -5.27 13.29
CA LEU A 166 -12.74 -4.01 12.91
C LEU A 166 -14.13 -4.17 12.29
N GLU A 167 -14.55 -5.42 12.05
CA GLU A 167 -15.84 -5.72 11.41
C GLU A 167 -16.02 -5.02 10.05
N ASN A 168 -14.92 -4.76 9.38
CA ASN A 168 -14.87 -4.12 8.08
C ASN A 168 -14.07 -4.96 7.07
N ARG A 169 -13.70 -4.36 5.93
CA ARG A 169 -12.94 -5.03 4.87
C ARG A 169 -11.45 -4.67 4.86
N SER A 170 -10.95 -4.02 5.92
CA SER A 170 -9.54 -3.67 6.00
C SER A 170 -8.65 -4.89 5.89
N ALA A 171 -7.56 -4.74 5.19
CA ALA A 171 -6.53 -5.74 4.97
C ALA A 171 -5.20 -5.03 4.82
N PHE A 172 -4.11 -5.67 5.20
CA PHE A 172 -2.76 -5.20 4.87
C PHE A 172 -2.44 -5.57 3.43
N ASP A 173 -1.76 -4.71 2.71
CA ASP A 173 -1.24 -5.01 1.37
C ASP A 173 -0.32 -6.23 1.39
N VAL A 174 0.56 -6.29 2.40
CA VAL A 174 1.35 -7.48 2.75
C VAL A 174 1.42 -7.65 4.26
N ALA A 175 1.37 -8.90 4.73
CA ALA A 175 1.55 -9.25 6.13
C ALA A 175 2.61 -10.34 6.28
N PHE A 176 3.54 -10.15 7.22
CA PHE A 176 4.52 -11.15 7.63
C PHE A 176 4.03 -11.81 8.92
N GLU A 177 3.73 -13.10 8.86
CA GLU A 177 3.43 -13.90 10.04
C GLU A 177 4.76 -14.33 10.68
N LEU A 178 4.88 -14.08 11.97
CA LEU A 178 6.11 -14.30 12.73
C LEU A 178 5.94 -15.46 13.71
N GLU A 179 6.99 -16.28 13.81
CA GLU A 179 7.16 -17.28 14.86
C GLU A 179 8.04 -16.68 15.97
N LEU A 180 7.48 -16.50 17.15
CA LEU A 180 8.18 -15.87 18.27
C LEU A 180 8.92 -16.90 19.13
N GLU A 181 10.01 -16.48 19.76
CA GLU A 181 10.84 -17.37 20.60
C GLU A 181 10.09 -18.04 21.75
N ASN A 182 9.04 -17.39 22.25
CA ASN A 182 8.18 -17.93 23.30
C ASN A 182 7.10 -18.91 22.80
N GLY A 183 7.16 -19.30 21.51
CA GLY A 183 6.18 -20.17 20.86
C GLY A 183 4.88 -19.46 20.43
N GLY A 184 4.74 -18.16 20.71
CA GLY A 184 3.65 -17.33 20.22
C GLY A 184 3.79 -16.97 18.74
N ARG A 185 2.81 -16.24 18.22
CA ARG A 185 2.83 -15.69 16.86
C ARG A 185 2.70 -14.19 16.85
N GLY A 186 3.30 -13.56 15.86
CA GLY A 186 3.20 -12.13 15.59
C GLY A 186 2.72 -11.83 14.18
N ILE A 187 2.24 -10.61 13.98
CA ILE A 187 1.92 -10.06 12.65
C ILE A 187 2.60 -8.71 12.48
N LEU A 188 3.39 -8.61 11.43
CA LEU A 188 3.84 -7.33 10.88
C LEU A 188 2.96 -7.01 9.67
N GLY A 189 2.03 -6.08 9.80
CA GLY A 189 1.15 -5.62 8.72
C GLY A 189 1.76 -4.42 8.01
N VAL A 190 1.80 -4.43 6.69
CA VAL A 190 2.36 -3.34 5.87
C VAL A 190 1.32 -2.85 4.88
N GLU A 191 1.16 -1.54 4.84
CA GLU A 191 0.40 -0.82 3.81
C GLU A 191 1.36 -0.04 2.92
N THR A 192 1.17 -0.12 1.61
CA THR A 192 2.00 0.57 0.62
C THR A 192 1.22 1.67 -0.08
N LYS A 193 1.85 2.82 -0.23
CA LYS A 193 1.30 3.94 -0.98
C LYS A 193 2.30 4.38 -2.04
N TYR A 194 1.80 4.74 -3.21
CA TYR A 194 2.65 5.23 -4.28
C TYR A 194 2.32 6.67 -4.64
N HIS A 195 1.36 6.89 -5.54
CA HIS A 195 0.98 8.22 -6.00
C HIS A 195 -0.26 8.77 -5.30
N GLU A 196 -0.90 7.96 -4.47
CA GLU A 196 -2.10 8.33 -3.74
C GLU A 196 -1.82 9.51 -2.79
N ASP A 197 -2.84 10.34 -2.59
CA ASP A 197 -2.82 11.36 -1.55
C ASP A 197 -3.42 10.81 -0.26
N CYS A 198 -2.92 11.29 0.84
CA CYS A 198 -3.60 11.15 2.12
C CYS A 198 -4.77 12.13 2.14
N LYS A 199 -6.00 11.61 2.03
CA LYS A 199 -7.24 12.40 1.92
C LYS A 199 -8.14 12.18 3.11
N ALA A 200 -8.92 13.22 3.43
CA ALA A 200 -10.01 13.07 4.37
C ALA A 200 -11.03 12.03 3.86
N GLU A 201 -11.43 11.15 4.75
CA GLU A 201 -12.42 10.11 4.48
C GLU A 201 -13.78 10.48 5.09
N ALA A 202 -14.82 9.84 4.58
CA ALA A 202 -16.15 10.00 5.17
C ALA A 202 -16.17 9.47 6.61
N ILE A 203 -16.87 10.18 7.49
CA ILE A 203 -17.09 9.71 8.86
C ILE A 203 -17.83 8.36 8.81
N PRO A 204 -17.32 7.32 9.48
CA PRO A 204 -17.96 6.02 9.54
C PRO A 204 -19.33 6.10 10.23
N SER A 205 -20.20 5.10 10.01
CA SER A 205 -21.46 5.01 10.79
C SER A 205 -21.19 4.96 12.29
N THR A 206 -22.15 5.40 13.09
CA THR A 206 -22.05 5.40 14.56
C THR A 206 -21.62 4.03 15.10
N GLU A 207 -22.16 2.94 14.57
CA GLU A 207 -21.81 1.58 14.95
C GLU A 207 -20.34 1.27 14.70
N ARG A 208 -19.83 1.62 13.52
CA ARG A 208 -18.40 1.46 13.17
C ARG A 208 -17.50 2.36 14.02
N CYS A 209 -17.90 3.62 14.23
CA CYS A 209 -17.18 4.53 15.12
C CYS A 209 -17.03 3.93 16.52
N ASN A 210 -18.12 3.40 17.10
CA ASN A 210 -18.11 2.77 18.39
C ASN A 210 -17.16 1.57 18.43
N ARG A 211 -17.15 0.74 17.38
CA ARG A 211 -16.24 -0.40 17.27
C ARG A 211 -14.78 0.06 17.20
N TYR A 212 -14.46 1.02 16.36
CA TYR A 212 -13.11 1.53 16.18
C TYR A 212 -12.59 2.22 17.44
N THR A 213 -13.42 3.06 18.06
CA THR A 213 -13.11 3.72 19.34
C THR A 213 -12.86 2.70 20.45
N LYS A 214 -13.64 1.61 20.49
CA LYS A 214 -13.41 0.53 21.47
C LYS A 214 -12.04 -0.10 21.29
N VAL A 215 -11.66 -0.47 20.07
CA VAL A 215 -10.34 -1.04 19.78
C VAL A 215 -9.23 -0.05 20.15
N SER A 216 -9.41 1.22 19.79
CA SER A 216 -8.48 2.31 20.12
C SER A 216 -8.27 2.43 21.64
N CYS A 217 -9.35 2.52 22.42
CA CYS A 217 -9.30 2.65 23.88
C CYS A 217 -8.65 1.42 24.55
N VAL A 218 -9.05 0.21 24.15
CA VAL A 218 -8.51 -1.04 24.74
C VAL A 218 -7.02 -1.20 24.44
N SER A 219 -6.54 -0.73 23.31
CA SER A 219 -5.12 -0.82 22.95
C SER A 219 -4.21 0.05 23.83
N ASN A 220 -4.76 1.08 24.44
CA ASN A 220 -4.01 2.10 25.20
C ASN A 220 -2.87 2.78 24.40
N THR A 221 -2.93 2.73 23.06
CA THR A 221 -1.90 3.25 22.15
C THR A 221 -2.05 4.76 21.92
N PHE A 222 -3.27 5.27 22.00
CA PHE A 222 -3.61 6.64 21.60
C PHE A 222 -3.70 7.58 22.81
N ILE A 223 -3.38 8.86 22.61
CA ILE A 223 -3.63 9.91 23.60
C ILE A 223 -5.14 10.15 23.77
N ASP A 224 -5.51 10.81 24.86
CA ASP A 224 -6.90 11.22 25.08
C ASP A 224 -7.35 12.16 23.94
N ASN A 225 -8.60 11.99 23.48
CA ASN A 225 -9.20 12.73 22.37
C ASN A 225 -8.56 12.51 20.98
N ALA A 226 -7.64 11.57 20.80
CA ALA A 226 -7.05 11.26 19.48
C ALA A 226 -8.14 10.96 18.42
N ASN A 227 -9.24 10.33 18.80
CA ASN A 227 -10.32 10.00 17.87
C ASN A 227 -10.98 11.26 17.25
N ASP A 228 -11.05 12.37 17.98
CA ASP A 228 -11.62 13.63 17.49
C ASP A 228 -10.73 14.27 16.42
N GLU A 229 -9.40 14.06 16.50
CA GLU A 229 -8.42 14.53 15.53
C GLU A 229 -8.33 13.63 14.28
N ILE A 230 -8.79 12.38 14.38
CA ILE A 230 -8.58 11.35 13.35
C ILE A 230 -9.85 11.11 12.52
N ILE A 231 -11.00 10.95 13.16
CA ILE A 231 -12.23 10.52 12.47
C ILE A 231 -12.71 11.60 11.50
N GLY A 232 -12.96 11.19 10.25
CA GLY A 232 -13.39 12.10 9.18
C GLY A 232 -12.27 12.94 8.58
N THR A 233 -11.01 12.69 8.95
CA THR A 233 -9.84 13.42 8.45
C THR A 233 -8.99 12.57 7.51
N ASP A 234 -7.90 13.13 7.01
CA ASP A 234 -6.86 12.44 6.23
C ASP A 234 -6.05 11.42 7.05
N LEU A 235 -6.19 11.40 8.37
CA LEU A 235 -5.55 10.42 9.25
C LEU A 235 -6.33 9.12 9.39
N GLN A 236 -7.61 9.11 9.00
CA GLN A 236 -8.52 7.99 9.27
C GLN A 236 -8.06 6.68 8.62
N GLN A 237 -7.53 6.71 7.39
CA GLN A 237 -7.04 5.50 6.74
C GLN A 237 -5.85 4.91 7.49
N ILE A 238 -4.85 5.73 7.85
CA ILE A 238 -3.68 5.27 8.62
C ILE A 238 -4.13 4.66 9.95
N TRP A 239 -5.09 5.29 10.61
CA TRP A 239 -5.66 4.81 11.86
C TRP A 239 -6.36 3.45 11.72
N LEU A 240 -7.17 3.26 10.67
CA LEU A 240 -7.89 2.01 10.44
C LEU A 240 -6.92 0.84 10.19
N ASP A 241 -5.86 1.05 9.44
CA ASP A 241 -4.84 0.03 9.20
C ASP A 241 -4.05 -0.28 10.48
N HIS A 242 -3.73 0.74 11.29
CA HIS A 242 -3.12 0.54 12.61
C HIS A 242 -4.07 -0.17 13.60
N LEU A 243 -5.34 0.22 13.64
CA LEU A 243 -6.35 -0.45 14.46
C LEU A 243 -6.52 -1.92 14.05
N LEU A 244 -6.37 -2.26 12.77
CA LEU A 244 -6.41 -3.66 12.32
C LEU A 244 -5.32 -4.47 13.03
N ALA A 245 -4.08 -3.97 13.07
CA ALA A 245 -2.98 -4.62 13.79
C ALA A 245 -3.28 -4.76 15.28
N LEU A 246 -3.75 -3.69 15.93
CA LEU A 246 -4.08 -3.70 17.37
C LEU A 246 -5.24 -4.63 17.69
N SER A 247 -6.24 -4.74 16.81
CA SER A 247 -7.40 -5.61 17.02
C SER A 247 -7.04 -7.11 17.02
N ILE A 248 -5.98 -7.50 16.33
CA ILE A 248 -5.49 -8.88 16.28
C ILE A 248 -5.11 -9.37 17.69
N LEU A 249 -4.41 -8.53 18.46
CA LEU A 249 -4.00 -8.84 19.83
C LEU A 249 -5.19 -8.93 20.79
N GLN A 250 -6.24 -8.12 20.54
CA GLN A 250 -7.42 -8.08 21.42
C GLN A 250 -8.36 -9.26 21.19
N GLU A 251 -8.56 -9.66 19.93
CA GLU A 251 -9.55 -10.68 19.59
C GLU A 251 -9.04 -12.12 19.78
N ARG A 252 -7.76 -12.36 19.61
CA ARG A 252 -7.16 -13.70 19.73
C ARG A 252 -5.80 -13.66 20.43
N PRO A 253 -5.76 -13.22 21.72
CA PRO A 253 -4.50 -13.09 22.45
C PRO A 253 -3.80 -14.45 22.69
N GLN A 254 -4.53 -15.56 22.63
CA GLN A 254 -3.94 -16.92 22.72
C GLN A 254 -3.15 -17.31 21.48
N LYS A 255 -3.50 -16.74 20.32
CA LYS A 255 -2.83 -17.00 19.06
C LYS A 255 -1.75 -15.96 18.77
N TRP A 256 -2.04 -14.68 19.01
CA TRP A 256 -1.24 -13.55 18.61
C TRP A 256 -0.75 -12.78 19.84
N SER A 257 0.54 -12.69 20.03
CA SER A 257 1.16 -11.99 21.16
C SER A 257 1.97 -10.76 20.77
N TRP A 258 2.08 -10.49 19.46
CA TRP A 258 2.74 -9.30 18.94
C TRP A 258 2.13 -8.85 17.60
N SER A 259 2.03 -7.53 17.42
CA SER A 259 1.68 -6.95 16.12
C SER A 259 2.25 -5.54 15.98
N LYS A 260 2.61 -5.20 14.76
CA LYS A 260 3.04 -3.84 14.37
C LYS A 260 2.46 -3.51 12.99
N PHE A 261 2.10 -2.26 12.79
CA PHE A 261 1.70 -1.70 11.51
C PHE A 261 2.80 -0.82 10.94
N VAL A 262 3.14 -1.01 9.68
CA VAL A 262 4.12 -0.22 8.93
C VAL A 262 3.46 0.41 7.72
N LEU A 263 3.67 1.72 7.55
CA LEU A 263 3.28 2.45 6.35
C LEU A 263 4.51 2.69 5.48
N VAL A 264 4.46 2.24 4.22
CA VAL A 264 5.54 2.42 3.24
C VAL A 264 5.09 3.35 2.13
N HIS A 265 5.86 4.41 1.87
CA HIS A 265 5.54 5.40 0.83
C HIS A 265 6.80 5.98 0.19
N PRO A 266 6.73 6.61 -1.01
CA PRO A 266 7.86 7.33 -1.58
C PRO A 266 8.22 8.55 -0.73
N ALA A 267 9.50 8.79 -0.50
CA ALA A 267 9.99 9.92 0.31
C ALA A 267 9.50 11.29 -0.21
N LYS A 268 9.34 11.41 -1.53
CA LYS A 268 8.86 12.65 -2.18
C LYS A 268 7.34 12.88 -2.10
N ASN A 269 6.56 11.91 -1.58
CA ASN A 269 5.12 12.11 -1.40
C ASN A 269 4.82 12.85 -0.09
N SER A 270 4.89 14.17 -0.13
CA SER A 270 4.76 15.05 1.02
C SER A 270 3.38 15.04 1.70
N SER A 271 2.32 14.56 1.01
CA SER A 271 1.01 14.47 1.65
C SER A 271 1.00 13.43 2.77
N TYR A 272 1.65 12.28 2.53
CA TYR A 272 1.81 11.26 3.57
C TYR A 272 2.73 11.73 4.69
N GLN A 273 3.84 12.40 4.39
CA GLN A 273 4.73 12.90 5.44
C GLN A 273 4.01 13.80 6.44
N ARG A 274 3.23 14.77 5.97
CA ARG A 274 2.45 15.67 6.84
C ARG A 274 1.39 14.94 7.67
N ALA A 275 0.69 13.99 7.06
CA ALA A 275 -0.30 13.19 7.76
C ALA A 275 0.36 12.30 8.84
N ILE A 276 1.49 11.68 8.53
CA ILE A 276 2.26 10.85 9.45
C ILE A 276 2.73 11.67 10.67
N ASP A 277 3.26 12.88 10.45
CA ASP A 277 3.73 13.75 11.53
C ASP A 277 2.60 14.16 12.48
N ARG A 278 1.39 14.36 11.94
CA ARG A 278 0.18 14.61 12.73
C ARG A 278 -0.31 13.34 13.44
N TYR A 279 -0.32 12.21 12.74
CA TYR A 279 -0.75 10.94 13.29
C TYR A 279 0.11 10.48 14.46
N LYS A 280 1.45 10.62 14.37
CA LYS A 280 2.37 10.33 15.46
C LYS A 280 2.09 11.13 16.73
N LYS A 281 1.56 12.35 16.61
CA LYS A 281 1.15 13.18 17.77
C LYS A 281 -0.10 12.63 18.48
N CYS A 282 -0.89 11.80 17.79
CA CYS A 282 -2.05 11.13 18.40
C CYS A 282 -1.66 9.86 19.17
N LEU A 283 -0.40 9.42 19.11
CA LEU A 283 0.08 8.20 19.77
C LEU A 283 0.80 8.51 21.08
N LYS A 284 0.64 7.64 22.08
CA LYS A 284 1.40 7.65 23.34
C LYS A 284 2.82 7.12 23.13
N SER A 285 2.97 6.12 22.26
CA SER A 285 4.27 5.59 21.81
C SER A 285 4.16 5.09 20.37
N ASN A 286 5.28 4.95 19.68
CA ASN A 286 5.34 4.46 18.30
C ASN A 286 5.67 2.96 18.20
N GLU A 287 5.63 2.20 19.30
CA GLU A 287 6.05 0.80 19.30
C GLU A 287 5.26 -0.09 18.32
N SER A 288 3.96 0.17 18.18
CA SER A 288 3.07 -0.57 17.27
C SER A 288 2.89 0.06 15.90
N PHE A 289 3.52 1.23 15.65
CA PHE A 289 3.42 1.98 14.39
C PHE A 289 4.79 2.43 13.88
N GLU A 290 5.09 2.13 12.63
CA GLU A 290 6.33 2.54 12.00
C GLU A 290 6.09 3.05 10.58
N VAL A 291 7.02 3.84 10.07
CA VAL A 291 6.99 4.39 8.72
C VAL A 291 8.33 4.18 8.07
N SER A 292 8.30 3.69 6.85
CA SER A 292 9.48 3.58 6.00
C SER A 292 9.24 4.25 4.66
N THR A 293 10.28 4.81 4.07
CA THR A 293 10.22 5.20 2.68
C THR A 293 10.67 4.05 1.78
N ILE A 294 10.14 3.99 0.56
CA ILE A 294 10.58 3.00 -0.43
C ILE A 294 12.09 3.08 -0.61
N GLU A 295 12.61 4.31 -0.71
CA GLU A 295 14.04 4.60 -0.86
C GLU A 295 14.85 3.99 0.30
N SER A 296 14.39 4.15 1.55
CA SER A 296 15.08 3.62 2.72
C SER A 296 15.11 2.08 2.76
N LEU A 297 14.08 1.42 2.24
CA LEU A 297 14.07 -0.04 2.13
C LEU A 297 15.09 -0.53 1.09
N LEU A 298 15.19 0.14 -0.05
CA LEU A 298 16.16 -0.20 -1.10
C LEU A 298 17.60 0.08 -0.67
N GLU A 299 17.85 1.16 0.06
CA GLU A 299 19.16 1.53 0.59
C GLU A 299 19.75 0.52 1.58
N LYS A 300 18.90 -0.23 2.28
CA LYS A 300 19.35 -1.31 3.18
C LYS A 300 20.08 -2.45 2.46
N GLY A 301 19.97 -2.56 1.15
CA GLY A 301 20.79 -3.43 0.31
C GLY A 301 20.51 -4.94 0.44
N VAL A 302 19.38 -5.35 1.01
CA VAL A 302 19.00 -6.75 1.19
C VAL A 302 18.43 -7.40 -0.07
N LEU A 303 17.85 -6.59 -0.96
CA LEU A 303 17.35 -7.04 -2.25
C LEU A 303 18.49 -7.07 -3.29
N GLU A 304 18.39 -7.97 -4.25
CA GLU A 304 19.36 -8.08 -5.32
C GLU A 304 19.57 -6.73 -6.03
N LYS A 305 20.82 -6.38 -6.32
CA LYS A 305 21.20 -5.08 -6.90
C LYS A 305 20.48 -4.79 -8.22
N ASN A 306 20.41 -5.76 -9.13
CA ASN A 306 19.74 -5.58 -10.41
C ASN A 306 18.24 -5.37 -10.24
N PHE A 307 17.65 -6.07 -9.29
CA PHE A 307 16.24 -5.88 -8.93
C PHE A 307 16.00 -4.48 -8.36
N SER A 308 16.86 -4.04 -7.41
CA SER A 308 16.75 -2.71 -6.80
C SER A 308 16.90 -1.59 -7.85
N LEU A 309 17.78 -1.77 -8.83
CA LEU A 309 17.93 -0.84 -9.95
C LEU A 309 16.66 -0.80 -10.83
N ALA A 310 16.12 -1.96 -11.21
CA ALA A 310 14.88 -2.04 -12.01
C ALA A 310 13.68 -1.45 -11.26
N PHE A 311 13.58 -1.70 -9.96
CA PHE A 311 12.53 -1.11 -9.12
C PHE A 311 12.67 0.41 -9.03
N THR A 312 13.89 0.91 -8.78
CA THR A 312 14.17 2.35 -8.74
C THR A 312 13.83 3.00 -10.07
N GLU A 313 14.29 2.45 -11.18
CA GLU A 313 13.99 2.98 -12.51
C GLU A 313 12.49 3.09 -12.77
N ARG A 314 11.71 2.14 -12.27
CA ARG A 314 10.28 2.12 -12.50
C ARG A 314 9.49 3.04 -11.58
N TYR A 315 9.82 3.13 -10.31
CA TYR A 315 8.97 3.79 -9.30
C TYR A 315 9.51 5.09 -8.74
N LEU A 316 10.82 5.36 -8.90
CA LEU A 316 11.49 6.51 -8.29
C LEU A 316 12.14 7.40 -9.36
N TRP A 317 12.25 8.71 -9.08
CA TRP A 317 12.88 9.71 -9.97
C TRP A 317 13.58 10.82 -9.19
#